data_42675e279d708656bf8758bc6531162f
#
_entry.id   42675e279d708656bf8758bc6531162f
#
_cell.length_a   1.000
_cell.length_b   1.000
_cell.length_c   1.000
_cell.angle_alpha   90.00
_cell.angle_beta   90.00
_cell.angle_gamma   90.00
#
_symmetry.space_group_name_H-M   'P 1'
#
loop_
_entity.id
_entity.type
_entity.pdbx_description
1 polymer ?
#
loop_
_entity_poly.entity_id
_entity_poly.type
_entity_poly.pdbx_seq_one_letter_code
_entity_poly.pdbx_strand_id
1 'polypeptide(L)'
;MQPLATMPAAVRAAVRGVCTDIDDTLTTRGHLTADAYAALERLHAAGKVVIPITGRPAGWCDHIARMWPVDAVVGENGAFYMRYDARSRRLVRRFLVDDATRRADRARLAAIGERILAAVPGSALASDQTYREADLAIDFCEDVPPLPRAAVDRVVALMEAEGMTAKVSSIHVNGWFGRYDKLGMTRTLLAEAFGIDLDAERDRFVFVGDSGNDAPMFAYFPLSVGVANVRGFLDRLATPPAFVTERASGAGFVEVADLLLRG
;
A
#
# COMPACT_ATOMS: atom_id res chain seq x y z
N MET A 1 10.16 -4.82 -17.57
CA MET A 1 9.53 -3.48 -17.42
C MET A 1 9.71 -2.71 -18.73
N GLN A 2 8.62 -2.16 -19.26
CA GLN A 2 8.65 -1.26 -20.40
C GLN A 2 8.53 0.20 -19.91
N PRO A 3 9.01 1.21 -20.64
CA PRO A 3 8.75 2.60 -20.31
C PRO A 3 7.24 2.87 -20.26
N LEU A 4 6.76 3.60 -19.25
CA LEU A 4 5.32 3.91 -19.08
C LEU A 4 4.71 4.53 -20.35
N ALA A 5 5.45 5.38 -21.05
CA ALA A 5 5.02 6.05 -22.28
C ALA A 5 4.63 5.09 -23.41
N THR A 6 5.08 3.83 -23.37
CA THR A 6 4.74 2.81 -24.37
C THR A 6 3.38 2.16 -24.16
N MET A 7 2.67 2.49 -23.07
CA MET A 7 1.32 1.95 -22.83
C MET A 7 0.36 2.39 -23.95
N PRO A 8 -0.28 1.44 -24.67
CA PRO A 8 -1.10 1.77 -25.84
C PRO A 8 -2.30 2.68 -25.49
N ALA A 9 -2.65 3.59 -26.38
CA ALA A 9 -3.75 4.54 -26.19
C ALA A 9 -5.10 3.82 -25.89
N ALA A 10 -5.40 2.74 -26.60
CA ALA A 10 -6.62 1.97 -26.39
C ALA A 10 -6.67 1.34 -24.98
N VAL A 11 -5.52 0.89 -24.45
CA VAL A 11 -5.41 0.35 -23.08
C VAL A 11 -5.66 1.46 -22.06
N ARG A 12 -5.03 2.63 -22.24
CA ARG A 12 -5.22 3.80 -21.34
C ARG A 12 -6.67 4.24 -21.26
N ALA A 13 -7.33 4.32 -22.42
CA ALA A 13 -8.73 4.71 -22.51
C ALA A 13 -9.69 3.74 -21.80
N ALA A 14 -9.32 2.45 -21.74
CA ALA A 14 -10.12 1.42 -21.06
C ALA A 14 -9.94 1.40 -19.54
N VAL A 15 -8.94 2.11 -18.98
CA VAL A 15 -8.67 2.12 -17.54
C VAL A 15 -9.84 2.74 -16.77
N ARG A 16 -10.40 1.98 -15.84
CA ARG A 16 -11.50 2.41 -14.94
C ARG A 16 -11.00 2.89 -13.59
N GLY A 17 -9.87 2.38 -13.12
CA GLY A 17 -9.39 2.72 -11.79
C GLY A 17 -7.89 2.61 -11.63
N VAL A 18 -7.40 3.26 -10.57
CA VAL A 18 -6.01 3.28 -10.16
C VAL A 18 -5.92 2.87 -8.71
N CYS A 19 -5.23 1.76 -8.47
CA CYS A 19 -4.78 1.32 -7.16
C CYS A 19 -3.32 1.77 -6.99
N THR A 20 -2.97 2.34 -5.86
CA THR A 20 -1.61 2.88 -5.66
C THR A 20 -1.12 2.66 -4.24
N ASP A 21 0.14 2.28 -4.11
CA ASP A 21 0.82 2.39 -2.81
C ASP A 21 1.00 3.86 -2.43
N ILE A 22 1.32 4.15 -1.16
CA ILE A 22 1.48 5.52 -0.65
C ILE A 22 2.96 5.87 -0.48
N ASP A 23 3.67 5.13 0.40
CA ASP A 23 5.02 5.50 0.81
C ASP A 23 6.01 5.30 -0.34
N ASP A 24 6.77 6.34 -0.66
CA ASP A 24 7.71 6.39 -1.80
C ASP A 24 7.10 6.09 -3.18
N THR A 25 5.76 6.02 -3.24
CA THR A 25 4.97 5.92 -4.49
C THR A 25 4.18 7.20 -4.74
N LEU A 26 3.23 7.55 -3.86
CA LEU A 26 2.52 8.85 -3.84
C LEU A 26 3.31 9.92 -3.11
N THR A 27 4.00 9.53 -2.05
CA THR A 27 4.84 10.45 -1.26
C THR A 27 6.24 10.54 -1.84
N THR A 28 6.92 11.64 -1.54
CA THR A 28 8.34 11.87 -1.84
C THR A 28 9.04 12.24 -0.55
N ARG A 29 9.95 11.40 -0.09
CA ARG A 29 10.66 11.58 1.20
C ARG A 29 9.68 11.83 2.35
N GLY A 30 8.67 10.96 2.49
CA GLY A 30 7.65 11.01 3.53
C GLY A 30 6.56 12.09 3.35
N HIS A 31 6.62 12.93 2.32
CA HIS A 31 5.66 14.02 2.11
C HIS A 31 4.79 13.80 0.88
N LEU A 32 3.47 13.98 1.04
CA LEU A 32 2.55 14.08 -0.10
C LEU A 32 2.70 15.48 -0.71
N THR A 33 3.27 15.55 -1.91
CA THR A 33 3.45 16.81 -2.63
C THR A 33 2.14 17.34 -3.20
N ALA A 34 2.05 18.65 -3.42
CA ALA A 34 0.87 19.27 -4.03
C ALA A 34 0.54 18.67 -5.40
N ASP A 35 1.56 18.37 -6.22
CA ASP A 35 1.38 17.80 -7.56
C ASP A 35 0.81 16.37 -7.50
N ALA A 36 1.29 15.54 -6.56
CA ALA A 36 0.77 14.19 -6.37
C ALA A 36 -0.68 14.21 -5.86
N TYR A 37 -1.01 15.12 -4.93
CA TYR A 37 -2.38 15.31 -4.47
C TYR A 37 -3.29 15.79 -5.60
N ALA A 38 -2.86 16.77 -6.39
CA ALA A 38 -3.61 17.25 -7.55
C ALA A 38 -3.79 16.15 -8.63
N ALA A 39 -2.82 15.23 -8.76
CA ALA A 39 -2.95 14.09 -9.65
C ALA A 39 -4.05 13.11 -9.20
N LEU A 40 -4.15 12.84 -7.88
CA LEU A 40 -5.28 12.07 -7.32
C LEU A 40 -6.62 12.75 -7.62
N GLU A 41 -6.71 14.07 -7.36
CA GLU A 41 -7.92 14.84 -7.59
C GLU A 41 -8.35 14.80 -9.07
N ARG A 42 -7.42 14.96 -10.01
CA ARG A 42 -7.70 14.89 -11.45
C ARG A 42 -8.19 13.50 -11.88
N LEU A 43 -7.60 12.43 -11.37
CA LEU A 43 -8.05 11.05 -11.64
C LEU A 43 -9.48 10.84 -11.14
N HIS A 44 -9.74 11.24 -9.89
CA HIS A 44 -11.06 11.12 -9.26
C HIS A 44 -12.11 11.98 -10.00
N ALA A 45 -11.79 13.22 -10.33
CA ALA A 45 -12.67 14.12 -11.10
C ALA A 45 -12.96 13.60 -12.52
N ALA A 46 -12.04 12.83 -13.11
CA ALA A 46 -12.25 12.14 -14.38
C ALA A 46 -13.10 10.87 -14.26
N GLY A 47 -13.67 10.59 -13.08
CA GLY A 47 -14.53 9.42 -12.81
C GLY A 47 -13.80 8.09 -12.71
N LYS A 48 -12.49 8.11 -12.49
CA LYS A 48 -11.74 6.88 -12.22
C LYS A 48 -11.85 6.50 -10.75
N VAL A 49 -11.97 5.21 -10.47
CA VAL A 49 -11.92 4.69 -9.09
C VAL A 49 -10.49 4.81 -8.58
N VAL A 50 -10.27 5.57 -7.51
CA VAL A 50 -8.94 5.82 -6.95
C VAL A 50 -8.83 5.21 -5.56
N ILE A 51 -7.92 4.24 -5.38
CA ILE A 51 -7.77 3.47 -4.14
C ILE A 51 -6.30 3.44 -3.72
N PRO A 52 -5.89 4.21 -2.72
CA PRO A 52 -4.64 3.97 -2.02
C PRO A 52 -4.64 2.63 -1.26
N ILE A 53 -3.51 1.92 -1.31
CA ILE A 53 -3.33 0.59 -0.69
C ILE A 53 -2.00 0.60 0.05
N THR A 54 -2.03 0.62 1.37
CA THR A 54 -0.85 0.96 2.16
C THR A 54 -0.62 0.04 3.36
N GLY A 55 0.61 0.00 3.86
CA GLY A 55 0.96 -0.51 5.18
C GLY A 55 0.71 0.49 6.31
N ARG A 56 0.27 1.72 6.01
CA ARG A 56 -0.03 2.73 7.04
C ARG A 56 -1.22 2.35 7.91
N PRO A 57 -1.28 2.85 9.17
CA PRO A 57 -2.24 2.44 10.17
C PRO A 57 -3.66 2.93 9.93
N ALA A 58 -4.60 2.34 10.65
CA ALA A 58 -6.02 2.67 10.60
C ALA A 58 -6.30 4.16 10.88
N GLY A 59 -5.56 4.79 11.78
CA GLY A 59 -5.73 6.22 12.07
C GLY A 59 -5.40 7.13 10.87
N TRP A 60 -4.39 6.78 10.07
CA TRP A 60 -4.08 7.49 8.82
C TRP A 60 -5.15 7.22 7.76
N CYS A 61 -5.61 5.96 7.67
CA CYS A 61 -6.64 5.57 6.71
C CYS A 61 -7.99 6.24 6.97
N ASP A 62 -8.35 6.51 8.24
CA ASP A 62 -9.54 7.31 8.59
C ASP A 62 -9.45 8.71 7.98
N HIS A 63 -8.30 9.40 8.15
CA HIS A 63 -8.04 10.71 7.56
C HIS A 63 -8.08 10.66 6.03
N ILE A 64 -7.37 9.71 5.42
CA ILE A 64 -7.30 9.55 3.96
C ILE A 64 -8.69 9.35 3.37
N ALA A 65 -9.48 8.42 3.92
CA ALA A 65 -10.82 8.13 3.42
C ALA A 65 -11.79 9.32 3.51
N ARG A 66 -11.56 10.26 4.44
CA ARG A 66 -12.43 11.44 4.63
C ARG A 66 -11.98 12.67 3.85
N MET A 67 -10.66 12.85 3.69
CA MET A 67 -10.08 14.14 3.31
C MET A 67 -9.40 14.12 1.93
N TRP A 68 -8.96 12.95 1.47
CA TRP A 68 -8.33 12.86 0.17
C TRP A 68 -9.37 12.63 -0.94
N PRO A 69 -9.06 13.02 -2.19
CA PRO A 69 -9.92 12.77 -3.34
C PRO A 69 -9.77 11.32 -3.82
N VAL A 70 -10.25 10.39 -2.98
CA VAL A 70 -10.18 8.94 -3.20
C VAL A 70 -11.52 8.27 -2.86
N ASP A 71 -11.80 7.13 -3.44
CA ASP A 71 -13.06 6.42 -3.25
C ASP A 71 -13.04 5.52 -2.00
N ALA A 72 -11.86 5.01 -1.66
CA ALA A 72 -11.61 4.17 -0.49
C ALA A 72 -10.11 4.08 -0.24
N VAL A 73 -9.70 3.47 0.87
CA VAL A 73 -8.32 3.12 1.19
C VAL A 73 -8.25 1.72 1.79
N VAL A 74 -7.25 0.94 1.39
CA VAL A 74 -6.88 -0.34 2.01
C VAL A 74 -5.69 -0.08 2.94
N GLY A 75 -5.80 -0.46 4.20
CA GLY A 75 -4.79 -0.20 5.23
C GLY A 75 -4.18 -1.46 5.82
N GLU A 76 -3.07 -1.27 6.56
CA GLU A 76 -2.31 -2.30 7.25
C GLU A 76 -2.11 -3.56 6.40
N ASN A 77 -1.58 -3.36 5.18
CA ASN A 77 -1.28 -4.41 4.19
C ASN A 77 -2.46 -5.33 3.85
N GLY A 78 -3.70 -4.83 3.98
CA GLY A 78 -4.91 -5.59 3.63
C GLY A 78 -5.74 -6.06 4.82
N ALA A 79 -5.44 -5.62 6.04
CA ALA A 79 -6.25 -5.96 7.22
C ALA A 79 -7.67 -5.41 7.15
N PHE A 80 -7.85 -4.31 6.46
CA PHE A 80 -9.16 -3.64 6.34
C PHE A 80 -9.20 -2.73 5.10
N TYR A 81 -10.42 -2.32 4.74
CA TYR A 81 -10.62 -1.12 3.97
C TYR A 81 -11.49 -0.10 4.71
N MET A 82 -11.31 1.17 4.37
CA MET A 82 -12.16 2.28 4.81
C MET A 82 -12.62 3.10 3.61
N ARG A 83 -13.89 3.55 3.66
CA ARG A 83 -14.45 4.51 2.69
C ARG A 83 -15.41 5.46 3.38
N TYR A 84 -15.41 6.71 2.97
CA TYR A 84 -16.40 7.67 3.43
C TYR A 84 -17.62 7.66 2.50
N ASP A 85 -18.78 7.28 3.05
CA ASP A 85 -20.02 7.38 2.32
C ASP A 85 -20.63 8.78 2.54
N ALA A 86 -20.50 9.65 1.54
CA ALA A 86 -20.99 11.01 1.58
C ALA A 86 -22.53 11.09 1.69
N ARG A 87 -23.26 10.07 1.19
CA ARG A 87 -24.73 10.04 1.24
C ARG A 87 -25.22 9.80 2.66
N SER A 88 -24.68 8.79 3.33
CA SER A 88 -25.03 8.51 4.74
C SER A 88 -24.21 9.33 5.72
N ARG A 89 -23.18 10.05 5.27
CA ARG A 89 -22.20 10.82 6.06
C ARG A 89 -21.50 9.96 7.12
N ARG A 90 -21.15 8.73 6.73
CA ARG A 90 -20.51 7.75 7.62
C ARG A 90 -19.23 7.19 7.03
N LEU A 91 -18.24 6.97 7.90
CA LEU A 91 -17.08 6.17 7.57
C LEU A 91 -17.45 4.69 7.70
N VAL A 92 -17.38 3.97 6.59
CA VAL A 92 -17.47 2.52 6.56
C VAL A 92 -16.08 1.96 6.86
N ARG A 93 -16.00 1.08 7.84
CA ARG A 93 -14.79 0.34 8.21
C ARG A 93 -15.07 -1.15 8.09
N ARG A 94 -14.35 -1.84 7.23
CA ARG A 94 -14.50 -3.28 7.01
C ARG A 94 -13.18 -3.97 7.34
N PHE A 95 -13.11 -4.58 8.51
CA PHE A 95 -11.96 -5.39 8.92
C PHE A 95 -12.15 -6.84 8.47
N LEU A 96 -11.06 -7.52 8.09
CA LEU A 96 -11.10 -8.93 7.74
C LEU A 96 -11.36 -9.81 8.96
N VAL A 97 -10.75 -9.46 10.08
CA VAL A 97 -10.81 -10.19 11.37
C VAL A 97 -11.74 -9.44 12.34
N ASP A 98 -12.51 -10.16 13.12
CA ASP A 98 -13.43 -9.58 14.10
C ASP A 98 -12.72 -8.85 15.26
N ASP A 99 -13.47 -8.01 15.98
CA ASP A 99 -12.95 -7.14 17.02
C ASP A 99 -12.34 -7.90 18.22
N ALA A 100 -12.88 -9.06 18.57
CA ALA A 100 -12.40 -9.82 19.71
C ALA A 100 -11.01 -10.43 19.41
N THR A 101 -10.90 -11.02 18.23
CA THR A 101 -9.63 -11.58 17.74
C THR A 101 -8.57 -10.48 17.58
N ARG A 102 -8.92 -9.33 16.98
CA ARG A 102 -7.97 -8.20 16.85
C ARG A 102 -7.46 -7.68 18.20
N ARG A 103 -8.34 -7.58 19.21
CA ARG A 103 -7.92 -7.18 20.56
C ARG A 103 -6.96 -8.19 21.20
N ALA A 104 -7.21 -9.49 21.02
CA ALA A 104 -6.34 -10.54 21.54
C ALA A 104 -4.96 -10.52 20.84
N ASP A 105 -4.96 -10.37 19.50
CA ASP A 105 -3.74 -10.30 18.72
C ASP A 105 -2.92 -9.05 19.06
N ARG A 106 -3.55 -7.91 19.34
CA ARG A 106 -2.85 -6.67 19.72
C ARG A 106 -1.97 -6.84 20.95
N ALA A 107 -2.46 -7.56 21.97
CA ALA A 107 -1.67 -7.85 23.17
C ALA A 107 -0.45 -8.72 22.84
N ARG A 108 -0.62 -9.73 21.97
CA ARG A 108 0.48 -10.59 21.49
C ARG A 108 1.50 -9.79 20.69
N LEU A 109 1.04 -8.94 19.75
CA LEU A 109 1.89 -8.08 18.93
C LEU A 109 2.75 -7.14 19.77
N ALA A 110 2.19 -6.54 20.84
CA ALA A 110 2.94 -5.69 21.75
C ALA A 110 4.10 -6.45 22.42
N ALA A 111 3.83 -7.65 22.96
CA ALA A 111 4.87 -8.46 23.59
C ALA A 111 5.95 -8.95 22.61
N ILE A 112 5.56 -9.20 21.34
CA ILE A 112 6.51 -9.56 20.27
C ILE A 112 7.37 -8.33 19.94
N GLY A 113 6.78 -7.14 19.84
CA GLY A 113 7.50 -5.89 19.60
C GLY A 113 8.61 -5.67 20.63
N GLU A 114 8.30 -5.80 21.91
CA GLU A 114 9.31 -5.66 22.99
C GLU A 114 10.48 -6.64 22.82
N ARG A 115 10.19 -7.91 22.48
CA ARG A 115 11.24 -8.91 22.24
C ARG A 115 12.10 -8.59 21.01
N ILE A 116 11.50 -8.06 19.94
CA ILE A 116 12.23 -7.66 18.74
C ILE A 116 13.17 -6.50 19.07
N LEU A 117 12.70 -5.47 19.76
CA LEU A 117 13.53 -4.33 20.14
C LEU A 117 14.72 -4.73 21.00
N ALA A 118 14.52 -5.67 21.93
CA ALA A 118 15.61 -6.21 22.74
C ALA A 118 16.63 -7.03 21.91
N ALA A 119 16.20 -7.72 20.85
CA ALA A 119 17.02 -8.59 20.02
C ALA A 119 17.69 -7.90 18.82
N VAL A 120 17.23 -6.70 18.43
CA VAL A 120 17.69 -5.94 17.27
C VAL A 120 17.96 -4.49 17.67
N PRO A 121 19.12 -4.20 18.26
CA PRO A 121 19.48 -2.83 18.67
C PRO A 121 19.42 -1.83 17.51
N GLY A 122 18.90 -0.64 17.77
CA GLY A 122 18.72 0.42 16.78
C GLY A 122 17.38 0.39 16.06
N SER A 123 16.59 -0.68 16.17
CA SER A 123 15.19 -0.67 15.73
C SER A 123 14.28 0.01 16.75
N ALA A 124 13.14 0.51 16.29
CA ALA A 124 12.09 1.07 17.14
C ALA A 124 10.72 0.54 16.73
N LEU A 125 9.72 0.69 17.60
CA LEU A 125 8.33 0.63 17.14
C LEU A 125 8.09 1.84 16.24
N ALA A 126 7.38 1.66 15.15
CA ALA A 126 6.95 2.78 14.32
C ALA A 126 6.22 3.82 15.19
N SER A 127 6.49 5.11 14.98
CA SER A 127 5.89 6.19 15.78
C SER A 127 4.36 6.22 15.66
N ASP A 128 3.83 5.67 14.58
CA ASP A 128 2.40 5.52 14.31
C ASP A 128 1.79 4.20 14.86
N GLN A 129 2.54 3.38 15.61
CA GLN A 129 2.06 2.09 16.14
C GLN A 129 0.78 2.21 16.95
N THR A 130 0.57 3.30 17.68
CA THR A 130 -0.63 3.53 18.48
C THR A 130 -1.91 3.68 17.66
N TYR A 131 -1.78 3.96 16.37
CA TYR A 131 -2.90 4.09 15.41
C TYR A 131 -3.20 2.81 14.65
N ARG A 132 -2.44 1.71 14.90
CA ARG A 132 -2.61 0.41 14.23
C ARG A 132 -3.64 -0.46 14.93
N GLU A 133 -4.39 -1.18 14.11
CA GLU A 133 -5.49 -2.06 14.57
C GLU A 133 -5.15 -3.55 14.45
N ALA A 134 -4.28 -3.96 13.52
CA ALA A 134 -4.10 -5.36 13.17
C ALA A 134 -2.64 -5.80 13.00
N ASP A 135 -1.67 -4.88 12.87
CA ASP A 135 -0.28 -5.22 12.64
C ASP A 135 0.69 -4.60 13.66
N LEU A 136 1.91 -5.09 13.65
CA LEU A 136 3.08 -4.57 14.33
C LEU A 136 4.04 -4.01 13.27
N ALA A 137 4.42 -2.75 13.40
CA ALA A 137 5.42 -2.13 12.53
C ALA A 137 6.72 -1.85 13.30
N ILE A 138 7.81 -2.44 12.83
CA ILE A 138 9.16 -2.17 13.33
C ILE A 138 9.84 -1.22 12.35
N ASP A 139 10.17 -0.04 12.84
CA ASP A 139 10.90 0.98 12.12
C ASP A 139 12.39 0.59 11.99
N PHE A 140 12.91 0.71 10.77
CA PHE A 140 14.31 0.49 10.47
C PHE A 140 14.99 1.64 9.73
N CYS A 141 14.24 2.69 9.31
CA CYS A 141 14.83 3.84 8.60
C CYS A 141 13.90 5.06 8.44
N GLU A 142 12.74 5.12 9.09
CA GLU A 142 11.87 6.32 9.04
C GLU A 142 12.30 7.34 10.10
N ASP A 143 12.17 6.99 11.37
CA ASP A 143 12.48 7.84 12.53
C ASP A 143 13.78 7.39 13.25
N VAL A 144 14.40 6.33 12.75
CA VAL A 144 15.69 5.81 13.23
C VAL A 144 16.75 5.84 12.13
N PRO A 145 18.06 5.88 12.45
CA PRO A 145 19.08 5.69 11.44
C PRO A 145 18.92 4.38 10.69
N PRO A 146 19.12 4.35 9.35
CA PRO A 146 18.90 3.14 8.54
C PRO A 146 19.67 1.93 9.07
N LEU A 147 18.97 0.85 9.35
CA LEU A 147 19.55 -0.40 9.80
C LEU A 147 20.16 -1.18 8.63
N PRO A 148 21.24 -1.94 8.87
CA PRO A 148 21.81 -2.82 7.88
C PRO A 148 20.81 -3.95 7.54
N ARG A 149 20.89 -4.45 6.29
CA ARG A 149 20.01 -5.51 5.78
C ARG A 149 19.89 -6.71 6.72
N ALA A 150 21.00 -7.17 7.29
CA ALA A 150 21.00 -8.31 8.22
C ALA A 150 20.12 -8.07 9.46
N ALA A 151 20.02 -6.82 9.95
CA ALA A 151 19.14 -6.47 11.06
C ALA A 151 17.66 -6.51 10.62
N VAL A 152 17.34 -6.00 9.43
CA VAL A 152 16.00 -6.08 8.86
C VAL A 152 15.57 -7.54 8.64
N ASP A 153 16.44 -8.38 8.08
CA ASP A 153 16.21 -9.81 7.89
C ASP A 153 16.01 -10.52 9.25
N ARG A 154 16.72 -10.08 10.30
CA ARG A 154 16.54 -10.60 11.66
C ARG A 154 15.15 -10.25 12.23
N VAL A 155 14.65 -9.04 12.00
CA VAL A 155 13.28 -8.65 12.40
C VAL A 155 12.27 -9.57 11.73
N VAL A 156 12.38 -9.77 10.41
CA VAL A 156 11.50 -10.68 9.65
C VAL A 156 11.52 -12.07 10.25
N ALA A 157 12.71 -12.65 10.48
CA ALA A 157 12.85 -14.00 11.04
C ALA A 157 12.23 -14.13 12.45
N LEU A 158 12.34 -13.09 13.29
CA LEU A 158 11.71 -13.08 14.61
C LEU A 158 10.18 -13.05 14.53
N MET A 159 9.61 -12.25 13.61
CA MET A 159 8.16 -12.23 13.38
C MET A 159 7.66 -13.58 12.86
N GLU A 160 8.34 -14.16 11.87
CA GLU A 160 7.97 -15.46 11.29
C GLU A 160 8.07 -16.59 12.31
N ALA A 161 9.06 -16.58 13.21
CA ALA A 161 9.17 -17.54 14.29
C ALA A 161 8.00 -17.51 15.28
N GLU A 162 7.30 -16.36 15.40
CA GLU A 162 6.08 -16.21 16.19
C GLU A 162 4.80 -16.61 15.41
N GLY A 163 4.95 -17.11 14.18
CA GLY A 163 3.83 -17.49 13.30
C GLY A 163 3.16 -16.32 12.60
N MET A 164 3.83 -15.18 12.52
CA MET A 164 3.33 -14.02 11.82
C MET A 164 3.68 -14.05 10.32
N THR A 165 2.85 -13.43 9.52
CA THR A 165 3.24 -12.99 8.17
C THR A 165 4.04 -11.71 8.32
N ALA A 166 5.24 -11.64 7.73
CA ALA A 166 6.10 -10.46 7.77
C ALA A 166 6.39 -9.94 6.35
N LYS A 167 6.36 -8.62 6.18
CA LYS A 167 6.69 -7.93 4.92
C LYS A 167 7.54 -6.70 5.18
N VAL A 168 8.53 -6.51 4.32
CA VAL A 168 9.40 -5.33 4.33
C VAL A 168 8.86 -4.30 3.34
N SER A 169 8.55 -3.11 3.83
CA SER A 169 8.23 -1.92 3.02
C SER A 169 9.50 -1.08 2.80
N SER A 170 9.34 0.14 2.26
CA SER A 170 10.46 1.08 2.13
C SER A 170 11.01 1.57 3.48
N ILE A 171 10.20 1.53 4.55
CA ILE A 171 10.53 2.14 5.85
C ILE A 171 10.37 1.19 7.06
N HIS A 172 9.45 0.22 7.00
CA HIS A 172 9.11 -0.67 8.11
C HIS A 172 9.17 -2.14 7.74
N VAL A 173 9.37 -2.99 8.75
CA VAL A 173 8.96 -4.39 8.70
C VAL A 173 7.61 -4.49 9.37
N ASN A 174 6.56 -4.82 8.60
CA ASN A 174 5.23 -5.03 9.12
C ASN A 174 4.96 -6.51 9.33
N GLY A 175 4.41 -6.87 10.50
CA GLY A 175 4.05 -8.24 10.84
C GLY A 175 2.64 -8.34 11.41
N TRP A 176 1.92 -9.40 11.01
CA TRP A 176 0.54 -9.63 11.46
C TRP A 176 0.19 -11.10 11.55
N PHE A 177 -0.87 -11.43 12.28
CA PHE A 177 -1.42 -12.78 12.30
C PHE A 177 -2.48 -12.97 11.21
N GLY A 178 -2.46 -14.14 10.57
CA GLY A 178 -3.40 -14.47 9.50
C GLY A 178 -2.79 -14.38 8.10
N ARG A 179 -3.58 -14.85 7.13
CA ARG A 179 -3.18 -14.92 5.72
C ARG A 179 -3.98 -13.93 4.90
N TYR A 180 -3.63 -12.66 5.00
CA TYR A 180 -4.20 -11.61 4.17
C TYR A 180 -3.09 -10.75 3.56
N ASP A 181 -3.43 -10.04 2.52
CA ASP A 181 -2.52 -9.16 1.81
C ASP A 181 -3.27 -8.00 1.13
N LYS A 182 -2.52 -7.08 0.55
CA LYS A 182 -3.04 -5.95 -0.20
C LYS A 182 -4.04 -6.38 -1.27
N LEU A 183 -3.76 -7.45 -2.02
CA LEU A 183 -4.58 -7.91 -3.14
C LEU A 183 -5.92 -8.47 -2.67
N GLY A 184 -5.92 -9.34 -1.67
CA GLY A 184 -7.14 -9.96 -1.13
C GLY A 184 -8.15 -8.93 -0.64
N MET A 185 -7.68 -7.91 0.11
CA MET A 185 -8.56 -6.84 0.58
C MET A 185 -9.01 -5.91 -0.56
N THR A 186 -8.17 -5.66 -1.57
CA THR A 186 -8.57 -4.87 -2.74
C THR A 186 -9.68 -5.55 -3.53
N ARG A 187 -9.62 -6.88 -3.71
CA ARG A 187 -10.72 -7.66 -4.30
C ARG A 187 -12.01 -7.54 -3.49
N THR A 188 -11.89 -7.71 -2.17
CA THR A 188 -13.03 -7.59 -1.25
C THR A 188 -13.67 -6.21 -1.33
N LEU A 189 -12.86 -5.16 -1.28
CA LEU A 189 -13.31 -3.77 -1.40
C LEU A 189 -14.04 -3.52 -2.73
N LEU A 190 -13.45 -3.91 -3.85
CA LEU A 190 -14.04 -3.66 -5.17
C LEU A 190 -15.36 -4.42 -5.36
N ALA A 191 -15.44 -5.66 -4.88
CA ALA A 191 -16.66 -6.43 -4.91
C ALA A 191 -17.75 -5.86 -3.98
N GLU A 192 -17.43 -5.62 -2.71
CA GLU A 192 -18.43 -5.22 -1.70
C GLU A 192 -18.91 -3.77 -1.89
N ALA A 193 -17.99 -2.84 -2.22
CA ALA A 193 -18.29 -1.42 -2.27
C ALA A 193 -18.66 -0.88 -3.65
N PHE A 194 -18.19 -1.53 -4.72
CA PHE A 194 -18.35 -1.04 -6.10
C PHE A 194 -19.03 -2.05 -7.04
N GLY A 195 -19.28 -3.30 -6.59
CA GLY A 195 -19.85 -4.35 -7.43
C GLY A 195 -18.93 -4.76 -8.58
N ILE A 196 -17.63 -4.59 -8.42
CA ILE A 196 -16.62 -4.88 -9.44
C ILE A 196 -15.94 -6.21 -9.14
N ASP A 197 -16.03 -7.17 -10.06
CA ASP A 197 -15.21 -8.37 -10.03
C ASP A 197 -13.82 -8.04 -10.58
N LEU A 198 -12.85 -7.86 -9.67
CA LEU A 198 -11.50 -7.50 -10.07
C LEU A 198 -10.80 -8.57 -10.90
N ASP A 199 -11.12 -9.85 -10.72
CA ASP A 199 -10.53 -10.93 -11.52
C ASP A 199 -10.98 -10.87 -12.98
N ALA A 200 -12.23 -10.47 -13.22
CA ALA A 200 -12.76 -10.27 -14.56
C ALA A 200 -12.32 -8.95 -15.21
N GLU A 201 -11.99 -7.94 -14.42
CA GLU A 201 -11.68 -6.58 -14.91
C GLU A 201 -10.25 -6.10 -14.60
N ARG A 202 -9.33 -6.99 -14.21
CA ARG A 202 -7.97 -6.62 -13.78
C ARG A 202 -7.14 -5.89 -14.85
N ASP A 203 -7.48 -6.07 -16.13
CA ASP A 203 -6.89 -5.36 -17.26
C ASP A 203 -7.40 -3.92 -17.44
N ARG A 204 -8.40 -3.53 -16.63
CA ARG A 204 -8.96 -2.18 -16.60
C ARG A 204 -8.55 -1.38 -15.35
N PHE A 205 -7.67 -1.96 -14.52
CA PHE A 205 -7.11 -1.33 -13.35
C PHE A 205 -5.60 -1.23 -13.45
N VAL A 206 -5.07 -0.05 -13.15
CA VAL A 206 -3.63 0.16 -12.98
C VAL A 206 -3.28 -0.02 -11.51
N PHE A 207 -2.19 -0.72 -11.23
CA PHE A 207 -1.56 -0.69 -9.91
C PHE A 207 -0.23 0.05 -10.00
N VAL A 208 0.01 0.98 -9.08
CA VAL A 208 1.26 1.76 -8.97
C VAL A 208 1.93 1.45 -7.64
N GLY A 209 3.21 1.12 -7.64
CA GLY A 209 3.98 0.80 -6.44
C GLY A 209 5.48 0.97 -6.64
N ASP A 210 6.27 0.67 -5.61
CA ASP A 210 7.72 0.91 -5.63
C ASP A 210 8.58 -0.19 -5.01
N SER A 211 8.02 -1.06 -4.16
CA SER A 211 8.83 -1.89 -3.26
C SER A 211 8.38 -3.36 -3.15
N GLY A 212 9.06 -4.12 -2.29
CA GLY A 212 8.90 -5.57 -2.19
C GLY A 212 7.53 -6.04 -1.69
N ASN A 213 6.84 -5.24 -0.84
CA ASN A 213 5.49 -5.57 -0.37
C ASN A 213 4.43 -5.45 -1.48
N ASP A 214 4.77 -4.81 -2.62
CA ASP A 214 3.90 -4.67 -3.80
C ASP A 214 4.04 -5.85 -4.78
N ALA A 215 4.98 -6.78 -4.55
CA ALA A 215 5.23 -7.89 -5.45
C ALA A 215 3.97 -8.71 -5.82
N PRO A 216 3.04 -9.02 -4.91
CA PRO A 216 1.78 -9.68 -5.26
C PRO A 216 0.90 -8.87 -6.21
N MET A 217 0.92 -7.54 -6.04
CA MET A 217 0.16 -6.61 -6.89
C MET A 217 0.77 -6.52 -8.28
N PHE A 218 2.11 -6.42 -8.38
CA PHE A 218 2.81 -6.43 -9.67
C PHE A 218 2.57 -7.71 -10.45
N ALA A 219 2.56 -8.86 -9.78
CA ALA A 219 2.30 -10.15 -10.41
C ALA A 219 0.85 -10.29 -10.90
N TYR A 220 -0.09 -9.66 -10.20
CA TYR A 220 -1.52 -9.80 -10.49
C TYR A 220 -2.02 -8.86 -11.58
N PHE A 221 -1.62 -7.58 -11.55
CA PHE A 221 -2.13 -6.56 -12.48
C PHE A 221 -1.34 -6.55 -13.80
N PRO A 222 -1.99 -6.83 -14.95
CA PRO A 222 -1.34 -6.69 -16.27
C PRO A 222 -0.84 -5.25 -16.52
N LEU A 223 -1.52 -4.26 -15.93
CA LEU A 223 -1.18 -2.85 -16.02
C LEU A 223 -0.45 -2.38 -14.74
N SER A 224 0.50 -3.18 -14.25
CA SER A 224 1.33 -2.79 -13.11
C SER A 224 2.40 -1.79 -13.52
N VAL A 225 2.58 -0.74 -12.73
CA VAL A 225 3.55 0.34 -12.95
C VAL A 225 4.43 0.48 -11.71
N GLY A 226 5.74 0.37 -11.89
CA GLY A 226 6.69 0.79 -10.87
C GLY A 226 7.04 2.27 -11.05
N VAL A 227 7.01 3.07 -9.99
CA VAL A 227 7.70 4.38 -10.03
C VAL A 227 9.22 4.15 -10.07
N ALA A 228 10.00 5.09 -10.60
CA ALA A 228 11.41 4.81 -10.98
C ALA A 228 12.29 4.24 -9.86
N ASN A 229 11.99 4.54 -8.59
CA ASN A 229 12.72 3.97 -7.44
C ASN A 229 12.51 2.45 -7.25
N VAL A 230 11.50 1.83 -7.90
CA VAL A 230 11.33 0.37 -7.94
C VAL A 230 12.59 -0.36 -8.42
N ARG A 231 13.43 0.32 -9.22
CA ARG A 231 14.69 -0.25 -9.72
C ARG A 231 15.66 -0.67 -8.61
N GLY A 232 15.58 -0.02 -7.44
CA GLY A 232 16.35 -0.39 -6.25
C GLY A 232 15.90 -1.68 -5.56
N PHE A 233 14.76 -2.23 -5.95
CA PHE A 233 14.16 -3.43 -5.36
C PHE A 233 14.05 -4.61 -6.32
N LEU A 234 14.55 -4.49 -7.55
CA LEU A 234 14.37 -5.53 -8.60
C LEU A 234 14.93 -6.89 -8.20
N ASP A 235 15.99 -6.94 -7.42
CA ASP A 235 16.61 -8.17 -6.90
C ASP A 235 15.71 -8.90 -5.87
N ARG A 236 14.67 -8.23 -5.38
CA ARG A 236 13.70 -8.75 -4.39
C ARG A 236 12.31 -9.01 -4.98
N LEU A 237 12.11 -8.67 -6.26
CA LEU A 237 10.83 -8.84 -6.94
C LEU A 237 10.86 -10.09 -7.81
N ALA A 238 10.09 -11.13 -7.42
CA ALA A 238 9.91 -12.33 -8.24
C ALA A 238 9.27 -11.98 -9.60
N THR A 239 8.41 -10.97 -9.64
CA THR A 239 7.76 -10.45 -10.84
C THR A 239 7.92 -8.93 -10.84
N PRO A 240 8.72 -8.36 -11.73
CA PRO A 240 8.82 -6.91 -11.88
C PRO A 240 7.52 -6.33 -12.47
N PRO A 241 7.20 -5.04 -12.24
CA PRO A 241 6.05 -4.39 -12.85
C PRO A 241 6.15 -4.39 -14.39
N ALA A 242 5.00 -4.37 -15.06
CA ALA A 242 4.94 -4.34 -16.53
C ALA A 242 5.57 -3.06 -17.10
N PHE A 243 5.27 -1.92 -16.46
CA PHE A 243 5.75 -0.60 -16.87
C PHE A 243 6.56 0.07 -15.76
N VAL A 244 7.34 1.09 -16.14
CA VAL A 244 8.11 1.91 -15.20
C VAL A 244 8.10 3.37 -15.64
N THR A 245 7.96 4.28 -14.66
CA THR A 245 8.03 5.72 -14.88
C THR A 245 9.46 6.22 -15.06
N GLU A 246 9.63 7.42 -15.60
CA GLU A 246 10.93 8.09 -15.69
C GLU A 246 11.32 8.70 -14.35
N ARG A 247 10.35 9.33 -13.67
CA ARG A 247 10.54 9.97 -12.38
C ARG A 247 10.21 9.03 -11.22
N ALA A 248 10.83 9.29 -10.08
CA ALA A 248 10.64 8.53 -8.84
C ALA A 248 9.47 9.08 -8.03
N SER A 249 8.92 8.23 -7.14
CA SER A 249 8.00 8.60 -6.08
C SER A 249 6.79 9.38 -6.59
N GLY A 250 6.29 10.39 -5.85
CA GLY A 250 5.12 11.19 -6.23
C GLY A 250 5.20 11.82 -7.63
N ALA A 251 6.40 12.19 -8.09
CA ALA A 251 6.57 12.69 -9.45
C ALA A 251 6.33 11.59 -10.51
N GLY A 252 6.70 10.34 -10.22
CA GLY A 252 6.37 9.18 -11.05
C GLY A 252 4.87 8.89 -11.07
N PHE A 253 4.18 9.02 -9.92
CA PHE A 253 2.73 8.89 -9.88
C PHE A 253 2.03 9.97 -10.74
N VAL A 254 2.53 11.21 -10.73
CA VAL A 254 2.03 12.28 -11.60
C VAL A 254 2.15 11.89 -13.08
N GLU A 255 3.26 11.25 -13.50
CA GLU A 255 3.39 10.74 -14.88
C GLU A 255 2.30 9.73 -15.23
N VAL A 256 1.96 8.82 -14.29
CA VAL A 256 0.88 7.86 -14.50
C VAL A 256 -0.45 8.56 -14.70
N ALA A 257 -0.79 9.51 -13.81
CA ALA A 257 -2.02 10.26 -13.90
C ALA A 257 -2.12 11.06 -15.22
N ASP A 258 -1.04 11.77 -15.58
CA ASP A 258 -0.97 12.53 -16.82
C ASP A 258 -1.16 11.64 -18.05
N LEU A 259 -0.57 10.45 -18.05
CA LEU A 259 -0.71 9.51 -19.16
C LEU A 259 -2.14 8.99 -19.29
N LEU A 260 -2.78 8.61 -18.18
CA LEU A 260 -4.14 8.08 -18.15
C LEU A 260 -5.21 9.12 -18.48
N LEU A 261 -4.92 10.41 -18.28
CA LEU A 261 -5.83 11.52 -18.54
C LEU A 261 -5.63 12.17 -19.93
N ARG A 262 -4.59 11.81 -20.64
CA ARG A 262 -4.44 12.17 -22.06
C ARG A 262 -5.35 11.26 -22.86
N GLY A 263 -6.56 11.75 -23.18
CA GLY A 263 -7.55 11.09 -24.01
C GLY A 263 -7.07 10.86 -25.44
#